data_dd825017d67f824a9cd3da0690b6b96e
#
_entry.id   dd825017d67f824a9cd3da0690b6b96e
#
_cell.length_a   1.000
_cell.length_b   1.000
_cell.length_c   1.000
_cell.angle_alpha   90.00
_cell.angle_beta   90.00
_cell.angle_gamma   90.00
#
_symmetry.space_group_name_H-M   'P 1'
#
loop_
_entity.id
_entity.type
_entity.pdbx_description
1 polymer ?
#
loop_
_entity_poly.entity_id
_entity_poly.type
_entity_poly.pdbx_seq_one_letter_code
_entity_poly.pdbx_strand_id
1 'polypeptide(L)'
;NSGIDKDQKVLMYCTGGIRCEKALIAMQREGYNEVYQLKGGILDYLKNYPQGHWDGECFVFDNRVSLDTNLNPSERYSFCPHCGDPGDLTIDCSSCERKTVVCNTCSQENDRNTCSKHCAEVYRRTQVPTT
;
A
#
# COMPACT_ATOMS: atom_id res chain seq x y z
N ASN A 1 13.24 17.81 -7.18
CA ASN A 1 12.57 18.31 -8.38
C ASN A 1 11.43 17.38 -8.78
N SER A 2 10.19 17.76 -8.48
CA SER A 2 9.01 16.93 -8.67
C SER A 2 8.34 17.08 -10.04
N GLY A 3 8.86 17.95 -10.91
CA GLY A 3 8.25 18.27 -12.20
C GLY A 3 6.98 19.11 -12.10
N ILE A 4 6.65 19.63 -10.93
CA ILE A 4 5.49 20.48 -10.71
C ILE A 4 5.92 21.95 -10.78
N ASP A 5 5.19 22.78 -11.55
CA ASP A 5 5.44 24.21 -11.62
C ASP A 5 5.12 24.86 -10.27
N LYS A 6 5.94 25.84 -9.84
CA LYS A 6 5.76 26.51 -8.56
C LYS A 6 4.51 27.38 -8.49
N ASP A 7 3.96 27.77 -9.62
CA ASP A 7 2.72 28.54 -9.71
C ASP A 7 1.47 27.64 -9.82
N GLN A 8 1.66 26.33 -9.91
CA GLN A 8 0.57 25.37 -10.01
C GLN A 8 -0.05 25.11 -8.65
N LYS A 9 -1.38 24.97 -8.59
CA LYS A 9 -2.08 24.59 -7.38
C LYS A 9 -1.75 23.14 -7.02
N VAL A 10 -1.29 22.90 -5.80
CA VAL A 10 -0.94 21.57 -5.29
C VAL A 10 -1.84 21.22 -4.11
N LEU A 11 -2.54 20.11 -4.19
CA LEU A 11 -3.32 19.57 -3.08
C LEU A 11 -2.64 18.29 -2.58
N MET A 12 -2.31 18.25 -1.31
CA MET A 12 -1.66 17.10 -0.66
C MET A 12 -2.58 16.43 0.34
N TYR A 13 -2.40 15.12 0.50
CA TYR A 13 -3.05 14.39 1.57
C TYR A 13 -2.16 13.24 2.07
N CYS A 14 -2.46 12.79 3.28
CA CYS A 14 -1.92 11.55 3.84
C CYS A 14 -3.03 10.90 4.66
N THR A 15 -2.72 9.83 5.36
CA THR A 15 -3.73 9.08 6.12
C THR A 15 -4.42 9.94 7.17
N GLY A 16 -3.65 10.56 8.07
CA GLY A 16 -4.17 11.37 9.19
C GLY A 16 -3.84 12.86 9.15
N GLY A 17 -3.14 13.32 8.11
CA GLY A 17 -2.77 14.73 7.96
C GLY A 17 -1.45 15.16 8.59
N ILE A 18 -0.83 14.35 9.44
CA ILE A 18 0.36 14.72 10.19
C ILE A 18 1.59 14.90 9.29
N ARG A 19 1.79 13.99 8.34
CA ARG A 19 2.93 14.03 7.42
C ARG A 19 2.84 15.19 6.43
N CYS A 20 1.61 15.58 6.07
CA CYS A 20 1.38 16.68 5.14
C CYS A 20 1.77 18.02 5.72
N GLU A 21 1.71 18.24 7.03
CA GLU A 21 2.10 19.48 7.66
C GLU A 21 3.57 19.82 7.40
N LYS A 22 4.45 18.83 7.52
CA LYS A 22 5.88 19.00 7.23
C LYS A 22 6.14 19.23 5.75
N ALA A 23 5.46 18.48 4.89
CA ALA A 23 5.59 18.62 3.44
C ALA A 23 5.08 19.97 2.96
N LEU A 24 3.99 20.48 3.52
CA LEU A 24 3.44 21.79 3.22
C LEU A 24 4.46 22.90 3.48
N ILE A 25 5.08 22.88 4.66
CA ILE A 25 6.10 23.85 5.05
C ILE A 25 7.30 23.77 4.12
N ALA A 26 7.77 22.56 3.81
CA ALA A 26 8.90 22.36 2.91
C ALA A 26 8.62 22.91 1.50
N MET A 27 7.44 22.67 0.96
CA MET A 27 7.07 23.16 -0.36
C MET A 27 6.94 24.70 -0.38
N GLN A 28 6.38 25.30 0.67
CA GLN A 28 6.29 26.76 0.79
C GLN A 28 7.69 27.39 0.82
N ARG A 29 8.64 26.76 1.50
CA ARG A 29 10.04 27.24 1.55
C ARG A 29 10.73 27.13 0.20
N GLU A 30 10.35 26.15 -0.62
CA GLU A 30 10.89 25.98 -1.97
C GLU A 30 10.26 26.93 -3.00
N GLY A 31 9.29 27.75 -2.60
CA GLY A 31 8.67 28.76 -3.45
C GLY A 31 7.38 28.36 -4.13
N TYR A 32 6.75 27.26 -3.71
CA TYR A 32 5.42 26.88 -4.20
C TYR A 32 4.37 27.81 -3.58
N ASN A 33 3.60 28.49 -4.41
CA ASN A 33 2.70 29.55 -3.97
C ASN A 33 1.32 29.08 -3.54
N GLU A 34 0.78 28.06 -4.20
CA GLU A 34 -0.54 27.51 -3.92
C GLU A 34 -0.47 26.06 -3.51
N VAL A 35 -0.14 25.81 -2.24
CA VAL A 35 -0.07 24.46 -1.67
C VAL A 35 -1.15 24.34 -0.60
N TYR A 36 -1.96 23.30 -0.72
CA TYR A 36 -3.07 23.02 0.17
C TYR A 36 -2.97 21.62 0.74
N GLN A 37 -3.49 21.44 1.93
CA GLN A 37 -3.50 20.16 2.62
C GLN A 37 -4.94 19.77 2.93
N LEU A 38 -5.27 18.48 2.72
CA LEU A 38 -6.58 17.95 3.10
C LEU A 38 -6.64 17.85 4.63
N LYS A 39 -7.51 18.64 5.25
CA LYS A 39 -7.66 18.71 6.70
C LYS A 39 -8.07 17.35 7.26
N GLY A 40 -7.33 16.87 8.25
CA GLY A 40 -7.58 15.56 8.86
C GLY A 40 -7.14 14.37 8.02
N GLY A 41 -6.58 14.59 6.82
CA GLY A 41 -6.15 13.56 5.92
C GLY A 41 -7.29 12.85 5.20
N ILE A 42 -6.95 11.80 4.45
CA ILE A 42 -7.93 11.08 3.64
C ILE A 42 -8.96 10.32 4.50
N LEU A 43 -8.58 9.86 5.69
CA LEU A 43 -9.51 9.15 6.56
C LEU A 43 -10.64 10.04 7.04
N ASP A 44 -10.34 11.30 7.41
CA ASP A 44 -11.37 12.26 7.81
C ASP A 44 -12.27 12.63 6.63
N TYR A 45 -11.69 12.78 5.43
CA TYR A 45 -12.45 13.01 4.22
C TYR A 45 -13.46 11.89 3.95
N LEU A 46 -13.03 10.63 4.03
CA LEU A 46 -13.90 9.47 3.79
C LEU A 46 -14.98 9.32 4.86
N LYS A 47 -14.68 9.70 6.11
CA LYS A 47 -15.66 9.71 7.19
C LYS A 47 -16.80 10.67 6.91
N ASN A 48 -16.50 11.84 6.37
CA ASN A 48 -17.48 12.89 6.08
C ASN A 48 -18.14 12.74 4.70
N TYR A 49 -17.42 12.15 3.74
CA TYR A 49 -17.85 12.06 2.34
C TYR A 49 -17.60 10.65 1.77
N PRO A 50 -18.25 9.59 2.30
CA PRO A 50 -18.02 8.22 1.82
C PRO A 50 -18.45 8.01 0.36
N GLN A 51 -19.31 8.89 -0.16
CA GLN A 51 -19.77 8.87 -1.56
C GLN A 51 -19.14 10.00 -2.39
N GLY A 52 -18.02 10.58 -1.93
CA GLY A 52 -17.37 11.71 -2.57
C GLY A 52 -16.51 11.33 -3.78
N HIS A 53 -15.40 12.04 -3.96
CA HIS A 53 -14.54 11.91 -5.14
C HIS A 53 -13.48 10.80 -5.04
N TRP A 54 -13.48 10.01 -3.96
CA TRP A 54 -12.55 8.89 -3.81
C TRP A 54 -13.17 7.63 -4.39
N ASP A 55 -12.43 6.97 -5.29
CA ASP A 55 -12.82 5.70 -5.89
C ASP A 55 -11.89 4.59 -5.41
N GLY A 56 -12.46 3.47 -4.97
CA GLY A 56 -11.69 2.32 -4.50
C GLY A 56 -11.40 2.36 -3.01
N GLU A 57 -10.45 1.52 -2.59
CA GLU A 57 -10.02 1.39 -1.20
C GLU A 57 -8.81 2.28 -0.92
N CYS A 58 -8.58 2.57 0.36
CA CYS A 58 -7.44 3.38 0.81
C CYS A 58 -6.47 2.52 1.61
N PHE A 59 -5.22 2.40 1.14
CA PHE A 59 -4.19 1.69 1.89
C PHE A 59 -3.73 2.51 3.10
N VAL A 60 -3.56 1.83 4.22
CA VAL A 60 -3.10 2.44 5.48
C VAL A 60 -1.88 1.69 6.01
N PHE A 61 -1.05 2.39 6.80
CA PHE A 61 0.19 1.81 7.34
C PHE A 61 -0.04 1.18 8.73
N ASP A 62 -1.03 0.28 8.82
CA ASP A 62 -1.29 -0.47 10.05
C ASP A 62 -1.85 -1.86 9.70
N ASN A 63 -2.28 -2.61 10.72
CA ASN A 63 -2.74 -3.99 10.54
C ASN A 63 -4.01 -4.14 9.71
N ARG A 64 -4.72 -3.04 9.44
CA ARG A 64 -5.92 -3.08 8.60
C ARG A 64 -5.62 -3.22 7.12
N VAL A 65 -4.38 -2.93 6.70
CA VAL A 65 -3.86 -2.98 5.32
C VAL A 65 -4.54 -1.95 4.41
N SER A 66 -5.85 -2.03 4.27
CA SER A 66 -6.65 -1.15 3.42
C SER A 66 -8.03 -0.95 4.03
N LEU A 67 -8.62 0.20 3.77
CA LEU A 67 -9.98 0.54 4.21
C LEU A 67 -10.86 0.84 3.01
N ASP A 68 -12.12 0.43 3.04
CA ASP A 68 -13.10 0.85 2.05
C ASP A 68 -13.57 2.29 2.34
N THR A 69 -14.46 2.82 1.50
CA THR A 69 -14.95 4.20 1.65
C THR A 69 -15.78 4.42 2.91
N ASN A 70 -16.23 3.36 3.56
CA ASN A 70 -16.93 3.40 4.85
C ASN A 70 -15.98 3.18 6.04
N LEU A 71 -14.66 3.15 5.80
CA LEU A 71 -13.60 2.96 6.78
C LEU A 71 -13.62 1.57 7.44
N ASN A 72 -14.20 0.58 6.77
CA ASN A 72 -14.13 -0.81 7.21
C ASN A 72 -12.84 -1.46 6.71
N PRO A 73 -12.17 -2.32 7.52
CA PRO A 73 -11.00 -3.05 7.05
C PRO A 73 -11.32 -3.86 5.80
N SER A 74 -10.38 -3.86 4.84
CA SER A 74 -10.56 -4.57 3.59
C SER A 74 -10.61 -6.08 3.78
N GLU A 75 -11.54 -6.75 3.10
CA GLU A 75 -11.56 -8.20 2.98
C GLU A 75 -10.77 -8.67 1.74
N ARG A 76 -10.41 -7.75 0.86
CA ARG A 76 -9.73 -8.04 -0.41
C ARG A 76 -8.22 -8.14 -0.25
N TYR A 77 -7.62 -7.27 0.58
CA TYR A 77 -6.17 -7.14 0.68
C TYR A 77 -5.63 -7.73 1.97
N SER A 78 -4.49 -8.39 1.87
CA SER A 78 -3.70 -8.88 3.01
C SER A 78 -2.24 -8.53 2.80
N PHE A 79 -1.44 -8.53 3.87
CA PHE A 79 0.00 -8.31 3.73
C PHE A 79 0.65 -9.48 3.00
N CYS A 80 1.42 -9.18 1.96
CA CYS A 80 2.24 -10.17 1.29
C CYS A 80 3.31 -10.71 2.25
N PRO A 81 3.40 -12.05 2.43
CA PRO A 81 4.36 -12.62 3.40
C PRO A 81 5.83 -12.43 3.02
N HIS A 82 6.10 -11.97 1.80
CA HIS A 82 7.47 -11.80 1.30
C HIS A 82 7.98 -10.37 1.37
N CYS A 83 7.18 -9.41 0.92
CA CYS A 83 7.59 -8.00 0.89
C CYS A 83 6.84 -7.10 1.87
N GLY A 84 5.72 -7.55 2.43
CA GLY A 84 4.91 -6.76 3.34
C GLY A 84 3.94 -5.79 2.67
N ASP A 85 3.95 -5.70 1.35
CA ASP A 85 3.00 -4.85 0.62
C ASP A 85 1.61 -5.46 0.60
N PRO A 86 0.56 -4.66 0.42
CA PRO A 86 -0.79 -5.19 0.24
C PRO A 86 -0.88 -6.07 -1.02
N GLY A 87 -1.53 -7.23 -0.88
CA GLY A 87 -1.73 -8.15 -1.99
C GLY A 87 -3.14 -8.71 -2.00
N ASP A 88 -3.60 -9.14 -3.16
CA ASP A 88 -4.94 -9.70 -3.35
C ASP A 88 -4.96 -10.98 -4.21
N LEU A 89 -3.80 -11.51 -4.54
CA LEU A 89 -3.71 -12.75 -5.30
C LEU A 89 -3.68 -13.96 -4.37
N THR A 90 -4.74 -14.76 -4.40
CA THR A 90 -4.79 -16.02 -3.65
C THR A 90 -4.07 -17.11 -4.43
N ILE A 91 -3.10 -17.76 -3.79
CA ILE A 91 -2.32 -18.84 -4.38
C ILE A 91 -2.27 -20.03 -3.43
N ASP A 92 -1.94 -21.20 -3.98
CA ASP A 92 -1.58 -22.37 -3.18
C ASP A 92 -0.06 -22.39 -3.04
N CYS A 93 0.42 -22.52 -1.80
CA CYS A 93 1.85 -22.53 -1.52
C CYS A 93 2.55 -23.68 -2.25
N SER A 94 3.57 -23.37 -3.03
CA SER A 94 4.32 -24.36 -3.80
C SER A 94 5.11 -25.35 -2.95
N SER A 95 5.22 -25.09 -1.64
CA SER A 95 5.97 -25.95 -0.71
C SER A 95 5.06 -26.77 0.21
N CYS A 96 4.01 -26.19 0.78
CA CYS A 96 3.16 -26.87 1.77
C CYS A 96 1.67 -26.91 1.39
N GLU A 97 1.34 -26.43 0.20
CA GLU A 97 -0.01 -26.44 -0.39
C GLU A 97 -1.05 -25.60 0.38
N ARG A 98 -0.63 -24.86 1.41
CA ARG A 98 -1.53 -23.95 2.15
C ARG A 98 -1.93 -22.76 1.28
N LYS A 99 -3.18 -22.33 1.36
CA LYS A 99 -3.63 -21.11 0.69
C LYS A 99 -3.05 -19.87 1.36
N THR A 100 -2.61 -18.93 0.54
CA THR A 100 -2.05 -17.66 1.01
C THR A 100 -2.35 -16.56 0.00
N VAL A 101 -2.13 -15.31 0.41
CA VAL A 101 -2.28 -14.15 -0.46
C VAL A 101 -0.91 -13.50 -0.66
N VAL A 102 -0.55 -13.23 -1.91
CA VAL A 102 0.69 -12.54 -2.26
C VAL A 102 0.39 -11.31 -3.11
N CYS A 103 1.32 -10.38 -3.17
CA CYS A 103 1.19 -9.23 -4.07
C CYS A 103 1.57 -9.63 -5.49
N ASN A 104 1.13 -8.79 -6.44
CA ASN A 104 1.34 -9.06 -7.86
C ASN A 104 2.82 -9.13 -8.24
N THR A 105 3.66 -8.30 -7.63
CA THR A 105 5.10 -8.28 -7.89
C THR A 105 5.77 -9.58 -7.42
N CYS A 106 5.49 -10.01 -6.19
CA CYS A 106 6.09 -11.24 -5.65
C CYS A 106 5.59 -12.49 -6.38
N SER A 107 4.37 -12.47 -6.90
CA SER A 107 3.83 -13.61 -7.64
C SER A 107 4.60 -13.93 -8.93
N GLN A 108 5.40 -12.97 -9.41
CA GLN A 108 6.27 -13.17 -10.60
C GLN A 108 7.51 -14.01 -10.29
N GLU A 109 7.83 -14.17 -9.02
CA GLU A 109 8.99 -14.94 -8.56
C GLU A 109 8.55 -16.33 -8.12
N ASN A 110 9.11 -17.38 -8.70
CA ASN A 110 8.68 -18.76 -8.44
C ASN A 110 8.75 -19.15 -6.95
N ASP A 111 9.84 -18.77 -6.28
CA ASP A 111 10.04 -19.08 -4.86
C ASP A 111 9.14 -18.26 -3.94
N ARG A 112 8.54 -17.21 -4.44
CA ARG A 112 7.61 -16.36 -3.67
C ARG A 112 6.14 -16.74 -3.84
N ASN A 113 5.86 -17.78 -4.63
CA ASN A 113 4.54 -18.39 -4.65
C ASN A 113 4.42 -19.40 -3.48
N THR A 114 4.74 -18.92 -2.28
CA THR A 114 4.77 -19.68 -1.03
C THR A 114 4.17 -18.86 0.10
N CYS A 115 3.73 -19.53 1.17
CA CYS A 115 3.01 -18.87 2.25
C CYS A 115 3.91 -18.13 3.26
N SER A 116 5.23 -18.29 3.15
CA SER A 116 6.18 -17.68 4.07
C SER A 116 7.59 -17.70 3.49
N LYS A 117 8.48 -16.92 4.11
CA LYS A 117 9.91 -16.94 3.78
C LYS A 117 10.53 -18.31 4.04
N HIS A 118 10.04 -19.02 5.06
CA HIS A 118 10.48 -20.38 5.35
C HIS A 118 10.13 -21.34 4.20
N CYS A 119 8.88 -21.30 3.73
CA CYS A 119 8.46 -22.13 2.60
C CYS A 119 9.18 -21.76 1.30
N ALA A 120 9.52 -20.48 1.12
CA ALA A 120 10.34 -20.05 -0.02
C ALA A 120 11.74 -20.67 0.03
N GLU A 121 12.34 -20.73 1.21
CA GLU A 121 13.65 -21.36 1.40
C GLU A 121 13.58 -22.86 1.12
N VAL A 122 12.56 -23.55 1.63
CA VAL A 122 12.34 -24.98 1.37
C VAL A 122 12.18 -25.22 -0.13
N TYR A 123 11.37 -24.39 -0.79
CA TYR A 123 11.16 -24.51 -2.23
C TYR A 123 12.49 -24.37 -3.00
N ARG A 124 13.31 -23.36 -2.67
CA ARG A 124 14.60 -23.17 -3.34
C ARG A 124 15.52 -24.38 -3.18
N ARG A 125 15.53 -24.98 -1.99
CA ARG A 125 16.35 -26.17 -1.72
C ARG A 125 15.89 -27.38 -2.52
N THR A 126 14.58 -27.52 -2.75
CA THR A 126 14.05 -28.65 -3.54
C THR A 126 14.29 -28.48 -5.03
N GLN A 127 14.55 -27.24 -5.51
CA GLN A 127 14.84 -26.98 -6.91
C GLN A 127 16.34 -27.12 -7.24
N VAL A 128 17.21 -27.23 -6.24
CA VAL A 128 18.65 -27.42 -6.47
C VAL A 128 18.89 -28.88 -6.83
N PRO A 129 19.56 -29.17 -8.00
CA PRO A 129 19.88 -30.55 -8.36
C PRO A 129 20.83 -31.14 -7.33
N THR A 130 20.45 -32.30 -6.79
CA THR A 130 21.37 -33.07 -5.94
C THR A 130 22.34 -33.82 -6.86
N THR A 131 23.58 -33.39 -6.84
CA THR A 131 24.67 -34.13 -7.47
C THR A 131 25.31 -35.03 -6.46
#